data_23e88c807ecf1c5f4daadc8567c125ba
#
_entry.id   23e88c807ecf1c5f4daadc8567c125ba
#
_cell.length_a   1.000
_cell.length_b   1.000
_cell.length_c   1.000
_cell.angle_alpha   90.00
_cell.angle_beta   90.00
_cell.angle_gamma   90.00
#
_symmetry.space_group_name_H-M   'P 1'
#
loop_
_entity.id
_entity.type
_entity.pdbx_description
1 polymer ?
#
loop_
_entity_poly.entity_id
_entity_poly.type
_entity_poly.pdbx_seq_one_letter_code
_entity_poly.pdbx_strand_id
1 'polypeptide(L)'
;MKILIVEPFLTGSHKAWVEGYVNSSKHEIKIISLPGRFWKWRMHGGAITLAKRYHNLNFNPGIILVTDMLNLPVFQSLVKPECPVAIYFHENQFTYPWSPNDTDVELQRDKHYGFINYS
;
A
#
# COMPACT_ATOMS: atom_id res chain seq x y z
N MET A 1 -21.00 -4.49 -2.16
CA MET A 1 -19.84 -5.00 -1.39
C MET A 1 -19.11 -3.82 -0.77
N LYS A 2 -18.59 -3.99 0.41
CA LYS A 2 -17.77 -2.97 1.08
C LYS A 2 -16.30 -3.23 0.79
N ILE A 3 -15.61 -2.24 0.28
CA ILE A 3 -14.20 -2.33 -0.09
C ILE A 3 -13.39 -1.32 0.72
N LEU A 4 -12.34 -1.78 1.36
CA LEU A 4 -11.37 -0.91 2.01
C LEU A 4 -10.13 -0.80 1.13
N ILE A 5 -9.76 0.41 0.75
CA ILE A 5 -8.52 0.68 0.03
C ILE A 5 -7.48 1.18 1.03
N VAL A 6 -6.30 0.57 1.00
CA VAL A 6 -5.16 0.95 1.85
C VAL A 6 -4.04 1.46 0.94
N GLU A 7 -3.79 2.77 0.99
CA GLU A 7 -2.81 3.43 0.13
C GLU A 7 -1.82 4.23 0.97
N PRO A 8 -0.59 3.72 1.16
CA PRO A 8 0.41 4.42 1.98
C PRO A 8 1.10 5.59 1.29
N PHE A 9 0.86 5.80 -0.02
CA PHE A 9 1.54 6.84 -0.80
C PHE A 9 0.55 7.53 -1.75
N LEU A 10 -0.37 8.31 -1.18
CA LEU A 10 -1.49 8.91 -1.93
C LEU A 10 -1.04 10.17 -2.68
N THR A 11 -0.41 9.98 -3.82
CA THR A 11 -0.02 11.06 -4.73
C THR A 11 0.23 10.51 -6.14
N GLY A 12 0.32 11.38 -7.14
CA GLY A 12 0.65 11.01 -8.50
C GLY A 12 -0.26 9.92 -9.07
N SER A 13 0.34 8.88 -9.63
CA SER A 13 -0.39 7.76 -10.23
C SER A 13 -1.21 6.97 -9.21
N HIS A 14 -0.75 6.88 -7.97
CA HIS A 14 -1.49 6.21 -6.90
C HIS A 14 -2.80 6.95 -6.59
N LYS A 15 -2.73 8.28 -6.47
CA LYS A 15 -3.92 9.10 -6.21
C LYS A 15 -4.89 9.02 -7.39
N ALA A 16 -4.39 9.13 -8.61
CA ALA A 16 -5.22 9.06 -9.82
C ALA A 16 -5.93 7.70 -9.91
N TRP A 17 -5.23 6.61 -9.61
CA TRP A 17 -5.80 5.27 -9.62
C TRP A 17 -6.92 5.12 -8.57
N VAL A 18 -6.66 5.56 -7.33
CA VAL A 18 -7.66 5.48 -6.25
C VAL A 18 -8.91 6.28 -6.62
N GLU A 19 -8.74 7.52 -7.06
CA GLU A 19 -9.87 8.39 -7.44
C GLU A 19 -10.66 7.80 -8.60
N GLY A 20 -9.96 7.29 -9.63
CA GLY A 20 -10.60 6.65 -10.77
C GLY A 20 -11.37 5.40 -10.38
N TYR A 21 -10.80 4.58 -9.51
CA TYR A 21 -11.46 3.38 -9.03
C TYR A 21 -12.73 3.72 -8.25
N VAL A 22 -12.65 4.69 -7.32
CA VAL A 22 -13.81 5.12 -6.52
C VAL A 22 -14.92 5.67 -7.43
N ASN A 23 -14.56 6.50 -8.40
CA ASN A 23 -15.53 7.14 -9.30
C ASN A 23 -16.20 6.12 -10.23
N SER A 24 -15.52 5.05 -10.58
CA SER A 24 -16.04 4.01 -11.50
C SER A 24 -16.74 2.87 -10.79
N SER A 25 -16.56 2.74 -9.49
CA SER A 25 -17.09 1.61 -8.72
C SER A 25 -18.50 1.88 -8.23
N LYS A 26 -19.30 0.81 -8.19
CA LYS A 26 -20.64 0.82 -7.60
C LYS A 26 -20.63 0.35 -6.13
N HIS A 27 -19.46 -0.01 -5.60
CA HIS A 27 -19.31 -0.52 -4.24
C HIS A 27 -19.15 0.62 -3.23
N GLU A 28 -19.45 0.34 -1.97
CA GLU A 28 -19.15 1.25 -0.88
C GLU A 28 -17.66 1.17 -0.56
N ILE A 29 -16.95 2.27 -0.73
CA ILE A 29 -15.49 2.29 -0.60
C ILE A 29 -15.09 3.25 0.51
N LYS A 30 -14.25 2.76 1.42
CA LYS A 30 -13.51 3.57 2.39
C LYS A 30 -12.04 3.53 2.03
N ILE A 31 -11.34 4.62 2.31
CA ILE A 31 -9.92 4.75 2.03
C ILE A 31 -9.20 5.12 3.32
N ILE A 32 -8.15 4.36 3.65
CA ILE A 32 -7.16 4.78 4.63
C ILE A 32 -5.84 5.00 3.90
N SER A 33 -5.21 6.13 4.14
CA SER A 33 -4.06 6.55 3.33
C SER A 33 -3.10 7.41 4.12
N LEU A 34 -1.90 7.58 3.55
CA LEU A 34 -0.88 8.49 4.02
C LEU A 34 -0.47 9.42 2.88
N PRO A 35 0.01 10.65 3.19
CA PRO A 35 0.50 11.55 2.16
C PRO A 35 1.60 10.94 1.30
N GLY A 36 1.64 11.31 0.02
CA GLY A 36 2.60 10.78 -0.94
C GLY A 36 3.94 11.48 -0.87
N ARG A 37 4.75 11.16 0.13
CA ARG A 37 6.12 11.64 0.30
C ARG A 37 6.91 10.66 1.15
N PHE A 38 8.24 10.68 1.01
CA PHE A 38 9.13 9.79 1.75
C PHE A 38 8.78 8.32 1.53
N TRP A 39 8.73 7.88 0.27
CA TRP A 39 8.21 6.57 -0.11
C TRP A 39 8.88 5.40 0.60
N LYS A 40 10.19 5.48 0.87
CA LYS A 40 10.90 4.42 1.60
C LYS A 40 10.36 4.28 3.02
N TRP A 41 10.10 5.40 3.68
CA TRP A 41 9.49 5.39 5.01
C TRP A 41 8.07 4.83 4.98
N ARG A 42 7.31 5.15 3.93
CA ARG A 42 5.95 4.59 3.77
C ARG A 42 6.00 3.07 3.62
N MET A 43 6.97 2.56 2.84
CA MET A 43 7.14 1.12 2.68
C MET A 43 7.64 0.43 3.96
N HIS A 44 8.47 1.08 4.75
CA HIS A 44 8.97 0.50 6.00
C HIS A 44 8.01 0.63 7.17
N GLY A 45 7.46 1.82 7.38
CA GLY A 45 6.68 2.13 8.59
C GLY A 45 5.21 2.43 8.38
N GLY A 46 4.78 2.66 7.15
CA GLY A 46 3.40 3.05 6.85
C GLY A 46 2.36 2.03 7.29
N ALA A 47 2.70 0.74 7.24
CA ALA A 47 1.79 -0.34 7.63
C ALA A 47 1.38 -0.23 9.09
N ILE A 48 2.28 0.18 9.98
CA ILE A 48 1.98 0.33 11.40
C ILE A 48 0.96 1.44 11.62
N THR A 49 1.18 2.60 11.00
CA THR A 49 0.26 3.74 11.09
C THR A 49 -1.10 3.39 10.51
N LEU A 50 -1.12 2.74 9.35
CA LEU A 50 -2.37 2.36 8.69
C LEU A 50 -3.13 1.28 9.46
N ALA A 51 -2.42 0.34 10.11
CA ALA A 51 -3.05 -0.65 10.96
C ALA A 51 -3.77 0.02 12.15
N LYS A 52 -3.17 1.05 12.74
CA LYS A 52 -3.82 1.83 13.80
C LYS A 52 -5.08 2.52 13.28
N ARG A 53 -5.02 3.09 12.10
CA ARG A 53 -6.21 3.72 11.47
C ARG A 53 -7.28 2.70 11.18
N TYR A 54 -6.90 1.50 10.73
CA TYR A 54 -7.84 0.40 10.50
C TYR A 54 -8.60 0.05 11.77
N HIS A 55 -7.91 -0.10 12.90
CA HIS A 55 -8.55 -0.46 14.16
C HIS A 55 -9.48 0.63 14.70
N ASN A 56 -9.24 1.90 14.33
CA ASN A 56 -10.11 3.01 14.71
C ASN A 56 -11.26 3.22 13.71
N LEU A 57 -11.26 2.51 12.60
CA LEU A 57 -12.27 2.63 11.57
C LEU A 57 -13.43 1.69 11.87
N ASN A 58 -14.64 2.24 11.98
CA ASN A 58 -15.85 1.44 12.18
C ASN A 58 -16.41 0.99 10.82
N PHE A 59 -15.70 0.07 10.16
CA PHE A 59 -16.03 -0.40 8.82
C PHE A 59 -15.64 -1.86 8.67
N ASN A 60 -16.56 -2.68 8.20
CA ASN A 60 -16.38 -4.13 8.07
C ASN A 60 -16.25 -4.47 6.57
N PRO A 61 -15.04 -4.46 5.99
CA PRO A 61 -14.89 -4.69 4.56
C PRO A 61 -15.15 -6.15 4.18
N GLY A 62 -15.70 -6.35 3.00
CA GLY A 62 -15.76 -7.66 2.36
C GLY A 62 -14.48 -8.02 1.62
N ILE A 63 -13.67 -7.01 1.27
CA ILE A 63 -12.35 -7.17 0.70
C ILE A 63 -11.49 -5.96 1.05
N ILE A 64 -10.19 -6.20 1.26
CA ILE A 64 -9.20 -5.13 1.44
C ILE A 64 -8.34 -5.09 0.18
N LEU A 65 -8.24 -3.92 -0.44
CA LEU A 65 -7.43 -3.69 -1.63
C LEU A 65 -6.26 -2.79 -1.25
N VAL A 66 -5.05 -3.32 -1.34
CA VAL A 66 -3.84 -2.60 -0.99
C VAL A 66 -3.00 -2.33 -2.23
N THR A 67 -2.08 -1.38 -2.14
CA THR A 67 -1.15 -1.07 -3.23
C THR A 67 0.27 -1.50 -2.87
N ASP A 68 1.15 -1.48 -3.86
CA ASP A 68 2.51 -2.00 -3.78
C ASP A 68 3.45 -1.21 -2.89
N MET A 69 3.05 -0.03 -2.42
CA MET A 69 3.84 0.76 -1.47
C MET A 69 3.66 0.31 -0.01
N LEU A 70 2.78 -0.64 0.24
CA LEU A 70 2.51 -1.14 1.57
C LEU A 70 3.41 -2.32 1.90
N ASN A 71 3.93 -2.35 3.13
CA ASN A 71 4.51 -3.58 3.69
C ASN A 71 3.36 -4.49 4.14
N LEU A 72 2.87 -5.29 3.21
CA LEU A 72 1.67 -6.10 3.40
C LEU A 72 1.81 -7.14 4.52
N PRO A 73 2.92 -7.88 4.64
CA PRO A 73 3.07 -8.86 5.73
C PRO A 73 2.92 -8.23 7.12
N VAL A 74 3.52 -7.04 7.32
CA VAL A 74 3.40 -6.33 8.60
C VAL A 74 1.97 -5.87 8.82
N PHE A 75 1.32 -5.29 7.81
CA PHE A 75 -0.07 -4.85 7.91
C PHE A 75 -1.00 -6.02 8.27
N GLN A 76 -0.86 -7.15 7.58
CA GLN A 76 -1.68 -8.33 7.84
C GLN A 76 -1.45 -8.90 9.24
N SER A 77 -0.22 -8.87 9.73
CA SER A 77 0.09 -9.37 11.07
C SER A 77 -0.55 -8.52 12.17
N LEU A 78 -0.70 -7.22 11.94
CA LEU A 78 -1.27 -6.27 12.91
C LEU A 78 -2.78 -6.19 12.82
N VAL A 79 -3.34 -6.28 11.61
CA VAL A 79 -4.78 -6.16 11.35
C VAL A 79 -5.49 -7.50 11.52
N LYS A 80 -4.86 -8.59 11.09
CA LYS A 80 -5.44 -9.95 11.08
C LYS A 80 -6.81 -9.97 10.37
N PRO A 81 -6.85 -9.62 9.07
CA PRO A 81 -8.12 -9.45 8.37
C PRO A 81 -8.87 -10.78 8.26
N GLU A 82 -10.20 -10.72 8.40
CA GLU A 82 -11.10 -11.87 8.24
C GLU A 82 -11.67 -11.95 6.82
N CYS A 83 -11.29 -11.04 5.95
CA CYS A 83 -11.72 -11.00 4.55
C CYS A 83 -10.53 -11.18 3.62
N PRO A 84 -10.76 -11.47 2.33
CA PRO A 84 -9.67 -11.53 1.34
C PRO A 84 -8.94 -10.20 1.23
N VAL A 85 -7.64 -10.28 0.95
CA VAL A 85 -6.78 -9.13 0.70
C VAL A 85 -6.21 -9.25 -0.71
N ALA A 86 -6.42 -8.22 -1.53
CA ALA A 86 -5.86 -8.14 -2.87
C ALA A 86 -4.82 -7.03 -2.93
N ILE A 87 -3.79 -7.20 -3.74
CA ILE A 87 -2.77 -6.19 -3.95
C ILE A 87 -2.77 -5.75 -5.41
N TYR A 88 -2.71 -4.44 -5.63
CA TYR A 88 -2.56 -3.84 -6.95
C TYR A 88 -1.16 -3.28 -7.08
N PHE A 89 -0.44 -3.72 -8.11
CA PHE A 89 0.93 -3.29 -8.38
C PHE A 89 0.91 -2.17 -9.42
N HIS A 90 1.39 -0.99 -9.03
CA HIS A 90 1.67 0.09 -9.97
C HIS A 90 2.97 -0.17 -10.71
N GLU A 91 3.97 -0.71 -10.00
CA GLU A 91 5.26 -1.09 -10.53
C GLU A 91 5.81 -2.31 -9.79
N ASN A 92 6.77 -2.98 -10.41
CA ASN A 92 7.49 -4.09 -9.79
C ASN A 92 8.78 -3.56 -9.17
N GLN A 93 8.90 -3.62 -7.86
CA GLN A 93 10.05 -3.07 -7.14
C GLN A 93 11.36 -3.83 -7.45
N PHE A 94 11.30 -5.06 -7.95
CA PHE A 94 12.49 -5.77 -8.39
C PHE A 94 13.09 -5.19 -9.67
N THR A 95 12.27 -4.63 -10.54
CA THR A 95 12.67 -4.13 -11.86
C THR A 95 12.51 -2.62 -12.03
N TYR A 96 11.96 -1.94 -11.04
CA TYR A 96 11.77 -0.49 -11.09
C TYR A 96 13.12 0.21 -11.19
N PRO A 97 13.30 1.16 -12.14
CA PRO A 97 14.57 1.85 -12.29
C PRO A 97 14.82 2.81 -11.13
N TRP A 98 15.93 2.59 -10.47
CA TRP A 98 16.38 3.43 -9.35
C TRP A 98 17.32 4.53 -9.86
N SER A 99 17.38 5.63 -9.11
CA SER A 99 18.42 6.65 -9.36
C SER A 99 19.79 6.00 -9.16
N PRO A 100 20.73 6.18 -10.13
CA PRO A 100 22.08 5.62 -9.99
C PRO A 100 22.83 6.08 -8.75
N ASN A 101 22.44 7.24 -8.20
CA ASN A 101 23.08 7.84 -7.03
C ASN A 101 22.41 7.45 -5.73
N ASP A 102 21.37 6.61 -5.76
CA ASP A 102 20.70 6.15 -4.54
C ASP A 102 21.62 5.19 -3.77
N THR A 103 21.80 5.44 -2.48
CA THR A 103 22.68 4.63 -1.64
C THR A 103 22.23 3.18 -1.51
N ASP A 104 20.91 2.91 -1.60
CA ASP A 104 20.41 1.54 -1.54
C ASP A 104 20.81 0.73 -2.77
N VAL A 105 20.91 1.36 -3.95
CA VAL A 105 21.42 0.72 -5.17
C VAL A 105 22.92 0.42 -5.00
N GLU A 106 23.69 1.40 -4.54
CA GLU A 106 25.12 1.25 -4.30
C GLU A 106 25.42 0.13 -3.31
N LEU A 107 24.60 -0.01 -2.27
CA LEU A 107 24.73 -1.05 -1.25
C LEU A 107 23.97 -2.34 -1.62
N GLN A 108 23.42 -2.41 -2.83
CA GLN A 108 22.67 -3.57 -3.34
C GLN A 108 21.43 -3.91 -2.49
N ARG A 109 20.77 -2.88 -1.93
CA ARG A 109 19.57 -3.04 -1.12
C ARG A 109 18.26 -2.72 -1.86
N ASP A 110 18.37 -2.31 -3.13
CA ASP A 110 17.20 -1.95 -3.92
C ASP A 110 16.18 -3.11 -4.05
N LYS A 111 16.66 -4.34 -4.16
CA LYS A 111 15.81 -5.54 -4.28
C LYS A 111 15.01 -5.85 -3.02
N HIS A 112 15.43 -5.33 -1.87
CA HIS A 112 14.73 -5.50 -0.61
C HIS A 112 13.27 -5.03 -0.70
N TYR A 113 13.01 -3.94 -1.41
CA TYR A 113 11.66 -3.39 -1.56
C TYR A 113 10.74 -4.31 -2.37
N GLY A 114 11.31 -5.07 -3.32
CA GLY A 114 10.56 -6.11 -4.01
C GLY A 114 10.14 -7.24 -3.06
N PHE A 115 11.04 -7.67 -2.19
CA PHE A 115 10.71 -8.71 -1.21
C PHE A 115 9.62 -8.29 -0.23
N ILE A 116 9.53 -7.00 0.12
CA ILE A 116 8.45 -6.49 0.97
C ILE A 116 7.08 -6.80 0.35
N ASN A 117 6.95 -6.66 -0.96
CA ASN A 117 5.68 -6.87 -1.65
C ASN A 117 5.33 -8.34 -1.87
N TYR A 118 6.34 -9.18 -2.04
CA TYR A 118 6.14 -10.58 -2.44
C TYR A 118 6.29 -11.60 -1.28
N SER A 119 6.51 -11.09 -0.09
CA SER A 119 6.67 -11.97 1.09
C SER A 119 5.38 -12.55 1.66
#